data_b9a79d1fb76ffe4fdd353bd54acacf70
#
_entry.id   b9a79d1fb76ffe4fdd353bd54acacf70
#
_cell.length_a   1.000
_cell.length_b   1.000
_cell.length_c   1.000
_cell.angle_alpha   90.00
_cell.angle_beta   90.00
_cell.angle_gamma   90.00
#
_symmetry.space_group_name_H-M   'P 1'
#
loop_
_entity.id
_entity.type
_entity.pdbx_description
1 polymer ?
#
loop_
_entity_poly.entity_id
_entity_poly.type
_entity_poly.pdbx_seq_one_letter_code
_entity_poly.pdbx_strand_id
1 'polypeptide(L)'
;MYQRRQKKLCDEEMITVFAFVLMPNHIHFIWKQNKLNVKETPQGSFLKYTAYEFLKKLKISGQSKMYEVNAANKKHELWQRDSLSVEIYSKSVAIQKLQYIHFNPVIGKWKLSKDDLDYHYSSARFYETGLDEFGFLTNLY
;
A
#
# COMPACT_ATOMS: atom_id res chain seq x y z
N MET A 1 -3.99 -6.66 8.03
CA MET A 1 -4.73 -6.89 6.75
C MET A 1 -3.87 -6.59 5.53
N TYR A 2 -3.45 -5.36 5.28
CA TYR A 2 -2.56 -5.01 4.15
C TYR A 2 -1.27 -5.81 4.16
N GLN A 3 -0.60 -5.85 5.28
CA GLN A 3 0.66 -6.57 5.48
C GLN A 3 0.57 -8.05 5.11
N ARG A 4 -0.52 -8.72 5.51
CA ARG A 4 -0.73 -10.14 5.19
C ARG A 4 -0.78 -10.39 3.68
N ARG A 5 -1.46 -9.52 2.92
CA ARG A 5 -1.54 -9.69 1.46
C ARG A 5 -0.21 -9.36 0.77
N GLN A 6 0.46 -8.29 1.20
CA GLN A 6 1.79 -7.94 0.70
C GLN A 6 2.79 -9.06 0.95
N LYS A 7 2.85 -9.54 2.20
CA LYS A 7 3.71 -10.66 2.54
C LYS A 7 3.46 -11.87 1.65
N LYS A 8 2.20 -12.27 1.45
CA LYS A 8 1.86 -13.39 0.56
C LYS A 8 2.35 -13.17 -0.87
N LEU A 9 2.15 -11.99 -1.45
CA LEU A 9 2.62 -11.67 -2.80
C LEU A 9 4.15 -11.68 -2.90
N CYS A 10 4.86 -11.28 -1.84
CA CYS A 10 6.32 -11.38 -1.78
C CYS A 10 6.78 -12.82 -1.62
N ASP A 11 6.17 -13.61 -0.73
CA ASP A 11 6.49 -15.02 -0.51
C ASP A 11 6.25 -15.87 -1.79
N GLU A 12 5.26 -15.50 -2.61
CA GLU A 12 5.00 -16.10 -3.94
C GLU A 12 5.91 -15.55 -5.04
N GLU A 13 6.87 -14.69 -4.70
CA GLU A 13 7.78 -14.02 -5.64
C GLU A 13 7.08 -13.22 -6.75
N MET A 14 5.85 -12.78 -6.52
CA MET A 14 5.09 -11.98 -7.48
C MET A 14 5.59 -10.54 -7.55
N ILE A 15 6.00 -10.00 -6.41
CA ILE A 15 6.49 -8.63 -6.25
C ILE A 15 7.68 -8.57 -5.30
N THR A 16 8.45 -7.50 -5.43
CA THR A 16 9.40 -7.03 -4.42
C THR A 16 8.93 -5.66 -3.94
N VAL A 17 8.73 -5.50 -2.65
CA VAL A 17 8.31 -4.23 -2.04
C VAL A 17 9.51 -3.54 -1.43
N PHE A 18 9.79 -2.33 -1.91
CA PHE A 18 10.88 -1.51 -1.40
C PHE A 18 10.40 -0.55 -0.31
N ALA A 19 9.24 0.06 -0.47
CA ALA A 19 8.72 1.01 0.51
C ALA A 19 7.21 1.09 0.49
N PHE A 20 6.64 1.53 1.60
CA PHE A 20 5.23 1.86 1.71
C PHE A 20 4.96 2.89 2.81
N VAL A 21 3.83 3.56 2.70
CA VAL A 21 3.16 4.26 3.78
C VAL A 21 1.64 4.08 3.65
N LEU A 22 1.01 3.75 4.75
CA LEU A 22 -0.44 3.61 4.85
C LEU A 22 -1.02 4.84 5.52
N MET A 23 -1.67 5.69 4.73
CA MET A 23 -2.36 6.89 5.20
C MET A 23 -3.84 6.61 5.47
N PRO A 24 -4.58 7.46 6.18
CA PRO A 24 -5.99 7.21 6.53
C PRO A 24 -6.91 6.95 5.34
N ASN A 25 -6.63 7.53 4.17
CA ASN A 25 -7.47 7.40 2.97
C ASN A 25 -6.74 7.00 1.70
N HIS A 26 -5.44 6.72 1.78
CA HIS A 26 -4.64 6.28 0.63
C HIS A 26 -3.41 5.50 1.06
N ILE A 27 -2.78 4.82 0.11
CA ILE A 27 -1.56 4.05 0.31
C ILE A 27 -0.58 4.43 -0.80
N HIS A 28 0.68 4.60 -0.43
CA HIS A 28 1.78 4.65 -1.39
C HIS A 28 2.64 3.40 -1.27
N PHE A 29 3.05 2.85 -2.40
CA PHE A 29 4.02 1.78 -2.50
C PHE A 29 5.11 2.11 -3.52
N ILE A 30 6.33 1.68 -3.23
CA ILE A 30 7.38 1.49 -4.22
C ILE A 30 7.63 -0.01 -4.31
N TRP A 31 7.30 -0.59 -5.44
CA TRP A 31 7.44 -2.02 -5.66
C TRP A 31 7.91 -2.35 -7.08
N LYS A 32 8.40 -3.57 -7.25
CA LYS A 32 8.73 -4.15 -8.56
C LYS A 32 7.86 -5.38 -8.77
N GLN A 33 7.26 -5.48 -9.92
CA GLN A 33 6.59 -6.72 -10.36
C GLN A 33 7.65 -7.67 -10.92
N ASN A 34 7.72 -8.88 -10.36
CA ASN A 34 8.73 -9.88 -10.72
C ASN A 34 8.23 -10.85 -11.81
N LYS A 35 6.92 -11.13 -11.83
CA LYS A 35 6.31 -12.05 -12.80
C LYS A 35 5.42 -11.29 -13.76
N LEU A 36 5.69 -11.42 -15.05
CA LEU A 36 4.86 -10.90 -16.13
C LEU A 36 3.87 -11.99 -16.59
N ASN A 37 2.86 -11.59 -17.38
CA ASN A 37 1.84 -12.50 -17.95
C ASN A 37 1.07 -13.34 -16.92
N VAL A 38 0.78 -12.75 -15.77
CA VAL A 38 -0.05 -13.38 -14.75
C VAL A 38 -1.53 -13.16 -15.03
N LYS A 39 -2.37 -14.12 -14.66
CA LYS A 39 -3.83 -14.05 -14.85
C LYS A 39 -4.46 -12.84 -14.12
N GLU A 40 -3.94 -12.51 -12.94
CA GLU A 40 -4.34 -11.35 -12.15
C GLU A 40 -3.09 -10.56 -11.75
N THR A 41 -3.09 -9.25 -11.99
CA THR A 41 -1.95 -8.41 -11.60
C THR A 41 -1.81 -8.36 -10.08
N PRO A 42 -0.60 -8.24 -9.54
CA PRO A 42 -0.39 -8.08 -8.09
C PRO A 42 -1.18 -6.91 -7.50
N GLN A 43 -1.25 -5.79 -8.23
CA GLN A 43 -2.07 -4.63 -7.85
C GLN A 43 -3.56 -4.96 -7.79
N GLY A 44 -4.11 -5.59 -8.82
CA GLY A 44 -5.51 -6.01 -8.85
C GLY A 44 -5.83 -6.97 -7.72
N SER A 45 -4.96 -7.95 -7.50
CA SER A 45 -5.05 -8.91 -6.40
C SER A 45 -5.03 -8.23 -5.02
N PHE A 46 -4.15 -7.26 -4.82
CA PHE A 46 -4.08 -6.49 -3.58
C PHE A 46 -5.34 -5.67 -3.33
N LEU A 47 -5.80 -4.90 -4.33
CA LEU A 47 -6.98 -4.05 -4.22
C LEU A 47 -8.24 -4.87 -3.96
N LYS A 48 -8.41 -5.99 -4.66
CA LYS A 48 -9.55 -6.91 -4.51
C LYS A 48 -9.59 -7.54 -3.11
N TYR A 49 -8.45 -8.05 -2.64
CA TYR A 49 -8.34 -8.66 -1.32
C TYR A 49 -8.64 -7.65 -0.20
N THR A 50 -8.03 -6.47 -0.26
CA THR A 50 -8.21 -5.44 0.77
C THR A 50 -9.62 -4.88 0.75
N ALA A 51 -10.23 -4.70 -0.42
CA ALA A 51 -11.64 -4.30 -0.52
C ALA A 51 -12.59 -5.33 0.13
N TYR A 52 -12.34 -6.61 -0.11
CA TYR A 52 -13.11 -7.69 0.50
C TYR A 52 -13.02 -7.68 2.04
N GLU A 53 -11.81 -7.56 2.56
CA GLU A 53 -11.56 -7.53 4.01
C GLU A 53 -12.14 -6.27 4.68
N PHE A 54 -12.05 -5.11 4.02
CA PHE A 54 -12.69 -3.88 4.49
C PHE A 54 -14.21 -4.01 4.53
N LEU A 55 -14.80 -4.49 3.44
CA LEU A 55 -16.25 -4.66 3.38
C LEU A 55 -16.77 -5.60 4.46
N LYS A 56 -16.03 -6.68 4.75
CA LYS A 56 -16.35 -7.59 5.84
C LYS A 56 -16.40 -6.87 7.18
N LYS A 57 -15.40 -6.05 7.49
CA LYS A 57 -15.34 -5.26 8.72
C LYS A 57 -16.46 -4.20 8.78
N LEU A 58 -16.70 -3.51 7.67
CA LEU A 58 -17.75 -2.49 7.57
C LEU A 58 -19.17 -3.06 7.73
N LYS A 59 -19.40 -4.29 7.27
CA LYS A 59 -20.66 -5.00 7.52
C LYS A 59 -20.86 -5.31 9.00
N ILE A 60 -19.81 -5.75 9.68
CA ILE A 60 -19.85 -6.03 11.13
C ILE A 60 -20.12 -4.74 11.91
N SER A 61 -19.53 -3.62 11.53
CA SER A 61 -19.75 -2.32 12.19
C SER A 61 -21.03 -1.58 11.74
N GLY A 62 -21.78 -2.12 10.78
CA GLY A 62 -22.99 -1.48 10.24
C GLY A 62 -22.72 -0.31 9.28
N GLN A 63 -21.48 -0.08 8.88
CA GLN A 63 -21.08 1.08 8.07
C GLN A 63 -20.97 0.79 6.56
N SER A 64 -21.30 -0.42 6.12
CA SER A 64 -21.15 -0.82 4.71
C SER A 64 -21.99 0.01 3.72
N LYS A 65 -23.14 0.54 4.14
CA LYS A 65 -24.00 1.39 3.32
C LYS A 65 -23.31 2.67 2.82
N MET A 66 -22.35 3.21 3.57
CA MET A 66 -21.62 4.42 3.19
C MET A 66 -20.78 4.24 1.91
N TYR A 67 -20.52 3.00 1.53
CA TYR A 67 -19.69 2.63 0.38
C TYR A 67 -20.50 1.98 -0.75
N GLU A 68 -21.83 2.00 -0.65
CA GLU A 68 -22.70 1.50 -1.72
C GLU A 68 -22.65 2.42 -2.94
N VAL A 69 -22.61 1.81 -4.12
CA VAL A 69 -22.60 2.51 -5.41
C VAL A 69 -23.64 1.92 -6.35
N ASN A 70 -24.20 2.76 -7.18
CA ASN A 70 -25.11 2.32 -8.24
C ASN A 70 -24.31 1.99 -9.51
N ALA A 71 -23.79 0.75 -9.57
CA ALA A 71 -23.01 0.27 -10.69
C ALA A 71 -23.44 -1.14 -11.09
N ALA A 72 -23.41 -1.43 -12.40
CA ALA A 72 -23.90 -2.70 -12.95
C ALA A 72 -23.13 -3.95 -12.45
N ASN A 73 -21.85 -3.80 -12.13
CA ASN A 73 -20.96 -4.91 -11.80
C ASN A 73 -20.50 -4.96 -10.35
N LYS A 74 -20.88 -4.00 -9.51
CA LYS A 74 -20.50 -3.96 -8.10
C LYS A 74 -21.50 -3.18 -7.25
N LYS A 75 -21.69 -3.63 -6.02
CA LYS A 75 -22.56 -2.98 -5.05
C LYS A 75 -21.81 -1.97 -4.16
N HIS A 76 -20.52 -2.15 -3.95
CA HIS A 76 -19.69 -1.30 -3.09
C HIS A 76 -18.42 -0.87 -3.80
N GLU A 77 -17.94 0.33 -3.50
CA GLU A 77 -16.67 0.86 -3.98
C GLU A 77 -15.84 1.39 -2.80
N LEU A 78 -14.72 0.72 -2.54
CA LEU A 78 -13.82 1.01 -1.41
C LEU A 78 -12.52 1.66 -1.87
N TRP A 79 -12.08 1.34 -3.09
CA TRP A 79 -10.95 1.97 -3.74
C TRP A 79 -11.42 2.84 -4.89
N GLN A 80 -10.83 4.03 -5.02
CA GLN A 80 -11.04 4.85 -6.22
C GLN A 80 -10.65 4.05 -7.47
N ARG A 81 -11.38 4.29 -8.55
CA ARG A 81 -10.94 3.85 -9.89
C ARG A 81 -9.60 4.53 -10.19
N ASP A 82 -8.80 3.88 -11.02
CA ASP A 82 -7.58 4.46 -11.58
C ASP A 82 -6.56 4.84 -10.49
N SER A 83 -6.02 3.82 -9.82
CA SER A 83 -4.85 4.03 -8.97
C SER A 83 -3.71 4.62 -9.80
N LEU A 84 -3.13 5.71 -9.31
CA LEU A 84 -2.02 6.39 -9.97
C LEU A 84 -0.75 5.54 -9.89
N SER A 85 -0.39 4.91 -11.00
CA SER A 85 0.88 4.20 -11.15
C SER A 85 1.87 5.05 -11.92
N VAL A 86 3.06 5.23 -11.37
CA VAL A 86 4.16 5.95 -12.01
C VAL A 86 5.35 5.02 -12.14
N GLU A 87 5.83 4.80 -13.34
CA GLU A 87 7.03 4.02 -13.57
C GLU A 87 8.28 4.78 -13.13
N ILE A 88 9.20 4.09 -12.48
CA ILE A 88 10.44 4.65 -11.96
C ILE A 88 11.61 4.06 -12.73
N TYR A 89 12.29 4.88 -13.54
CA TYR A 89 13.38 4.44 -14.42
C TYR A 89 14.79 4.68 -13.85
N SER A 90 14.91 5.42 -12.75
CA SER A 90 16.22 5.69 -12.15
C SER A 90 16.23 5.53 -10.64
N LYS A 91 17.39 5.13 -10.12
CA LYS A 91 17.60 4.98 -8.68
C LYS A 91 17.43 6.32 -7.95
N SER A 92 17.90 7.42 -8.52
CA SER A 92 17.75 8.74 -7.92
C SER A 92 16.30 9.16 -7.74
N VAL A 93 15.46 8.89 -8.74
CA VAL A 93 14.01 9.15 -8.65
C VAL A 93 13.36 8.22 -7.63
N ALA A 94 13.77 6.94 -7.57
CA ALA A 94 13.27 6.02 -6.56
C ALA A 94 13.56 6.50 -5.13
N ILE A 95 14.78 6.98 -4.87
CA ILE A 95 15.18 7.55 -3.57
C ILE A 95 14.36 8.80 -3.24
N GLN A 96 14.16 9.69 -4.21
CA GLN A 96 13.33 10.89 -4.01
C GLN A 96 11.88 10.51 -3.65
N LYS A 97 11.32 9.51 -4.34
CA LYS A 97 9.97 9.01 -4.02
C LYS A 97 9.91 8.32 -2.66
N LEU A 98 10.96 7.57 -2.28
CA LEU A 98 11.09 6.96 -0.97
C LEU A 98 11.00 8.02 0.14
N GLN A 99 11.79 9.08 0.05
CA GLN A 99 11.76 10.19 1.01
C GLN A 99 10.37 10.83 1.05
N TYR A 100 9.76 11.10 -0.12
CA TYR A 100 8.41 11.66 -0.18
C TYR A 100 7.38 10.83 0.57
N ILE A 101 7.35 9.51 0.37
CA ILE A 101 6.36 8.65 1.03
C ILE A 101 6.61 8.51 2.53
N HIS A 102 7.88 8.51 2.99
CA HIS A 102 8.19 8.46 4.42
C HIS A 102 7.78 9.75 5.14
N PHE A 103 7.95 10.92 4.53
CA PHE A 103 7.53 12.19 5.11
C PHE A 103 6.02 12.48 4.98
N ASN A 104 5.28 11.69 4.22
CA ASN A 104 3.84 11.89 4.02
C ASN A 104 3.04 12.01 5.33
N PRO A 105 3.29 11.20 6.39
CA PRO A 105 2.59 11.34 7.67
C PRO A 105 2.92 12.62 8.44
N VAL A 106 4.06 13.23 8.18
CA VAL A 106 4.59 14.38 8.93
C VAL A 106 4.12 15.69 8.34
N ILE A 107 4.05 15.76 7.00
CA ILE A 107 3.78 16.99 6.24
C ILE A 107 2.30 17.16 5.86
N GLY A 108 1.98 18.36 5.38
CA GLY A 108 0.66 18.69 4.85
C GLY A 108 -0.43 18.74 5.91
N LYS A 109 -1.64 18.38 5.50
CA LYS A 109 -2.84 18.44 6.34
C LYS A 109 -2.93 17.32 7.39
N TRP A 110 -2.23 16.21 7.16
CA TRP A 110 -2.38 15.01 7.97
C TRP A 110 -1.71 15.12 9.33
N LYS A 111 -0.45 15.51 9.39
CA LYS A 111 0.34 15.68 10.63
C LYS A 111 0.07 14.56 11.65
N LEU A 112 0.16 13.31 11.20
CA LEU A 112 -0.15 12.12 11.99
C LEU A 112 0.95 11.78 13.00
N SER A 113 2.16 12.28 12.75
CA SER A 113 3.32 12.12 13.62
C SER A 113 4.22 13.37 13.54
N LYS A 114 5.08 13.55 14.53
CA LYS A 114 6.08 14.62 14.54
C LYS A 114 7.29 14.30 13.68
N ASP A 115 7.59 13.01 13.57
CA ASP A 115 8.73 12.45 12.86
C ASP A 115 8.27 11.27 12.02
N ASP A 116 8.94 11.00 10.90
CA ASP A 116 8.61 9.88 10.01
C ASP A 116 8.86 8.52 10.66
N LEU A 117 9.84 8.43 11.58
CA LEU A 117 10.14 7.21 12.33
C LEU A 117 9.08 6.87 13.39
N ASP A 118 8.34 7.87 13.87
CA ASP A 118 7.27 7.66 14.84
C ASP A 118 5.99 7.08 14.21
N TYR A 119 5.87 7.14 12.89
CA TYR A 119 4.70 6.62 12.20
C TYR A 119 4.83 5.13 11.91
N HIS A 120 4.13 4.32 12.69
CA HIS A 120 4.23 2.85 12.62
C HIS A 120 3.85 2.25 11.25
N TYR A 121 2.88 2.83 10.55
CA TYR A 121 2.37 2.28 9.27
C TYR A 121 3.17 2.74 8.06
N SER A 122 4.49 2.67 8.18
CA SER A 122 5.46 3.12 7.18
C SER A 122 6.70 2.23 7.21
N SER A 123 7.40 2.17 6.08
CA SER A 123 8.69 1.52 5.97
C SER A 123 9.88 2.38 6.47
N ALA A 124 9.63 3.59 7.00
CA ALA A 124 10.71 4.49 7.43
C ALA A 124 11.66 3.86 8.44
N ARG A 125 11.15 3.19 9.47
CA ARG A 125 11.96 2.48 10.47
C ARG A 125 12.87 1.40 9.88
N PHE A 126 12.41 0.68 8.87
CA PHE A 126 13.23 -0.32 8.20
C PHE A 126 14.49 0.29 7.59
N TYR A 127 14.37 1.48 6.99
CA TYR A 127 15.51 2.18 6.41
C TYR A 127 16.47 2.75 7.45
N GLU A 128 15.98 3.11 8.61
CA GLU A 128 16.82 3.60 9.71
C GLU A 128 17.49 2.46 10.48
N THR A 129 16.74 1.42 10.82
CA THR A 129 17.21 0.37 11.75
C THR A 129 17.70 -0.90 11.07
N GLY A 130 17.34 -1.11 9.80
CA GLY A 130 17.57 -2.37 9.09
C GLY A 130 16.61 -3.51 9.49
N LEU A 131 15.70 -3.29 10.44
CA LEU A 131 14.76 -4.30 10.91
C LEU A 131 13.45 -4.22 10.16
N ASP A 132 13.10 -5.29 9.46
CA ASP A 132 11.81 -5.44 8.80
C ASP A 132 10.76 -6.04 9.74
N GLU A 133 10.04 -5.19 10.45
CA GLU A 133 8.94 -5.59 11.34
C GLU A 133 7.75 -6.19 10.58
N PHE A 134 7.65 -5.97 9.27
CA PHE A 134 6.54 -6.44 8.43
C PHE A 134 6.85 -7.77 7.73
N GLY A 135 8.13 -8.10 7.56
CA GLY A 135 8.61 -9.35 6.98
C GLY A 135 8.43 -9.47 5.47
N PHE A 136 8.43 -8.34 4.74
CA PHE A 136 8.33 -8.32 3.28
C PHE A 136 9.10 -7.18 2.59
N LEU A 137 9.88 -6.41 3.32
CA LEU A 137 10.60 -5.28 2.77
C LEU A 137 11.97 -5.70 2.19
N THR A 138 12.34 -5.07 1.11
CA THR A 138 13.66 -5.16 0.49
C THR A 138 14.27 -3.78 0.44
N ASN A 139 15.55 -3.67 0.80
CA ASN A 139 16.24 -2.39 0.76
C ASN A 139 16.44 -1.94 -0.70
N LEU A 140 16.22 -0.66 -0.95
CA LEU A 140 16.37 -0.03 -2.28
C LEU A 140 17.85 0.31 -2.59
N TYR A 141 18.69 0.49 -1.55
CA TYR A 141 20.12 0.88 -1.67
C TYR A 141 21.04 -0.28 -1.98
#